data_67c56cc4cd1756a4ba83c8df95a5eb28
#
_entry.id   67c56cc4cd1756a4ba83c8df95a5eb28
#
_cell.length_a   1.000
_cell.length_b   1.000
_cell.length_c   1.000
_cell.angle_alpha   90.00
_cell.angle_beta   90.00
_cell.angle_gamma   90.00
#
_symmetry.space_group_name_H-M   'P 1'
#
loop_
_entity.id
_entity.type
_entity.pdbx_description
1 polymer ?
#
loop_
_entity_poly.entity_id
_entity_poly.type
_entity_poly.pdbx_seq_one_letter_code
_entity_poly.pdbx_strand_id
1 'polypeptide(L)'
;MDKAFFLQELEKQSGMLYRVAFTILRNDHICEDALQETALKAWEKRNTLRQEQYFRTWITRILINACRVIQRQNRRLVSMEDIAEPVQNPPDMTLHLALSALPDKLRLPLVLCYSEGMTYEEIATTLRLSVPTVRGRIHRAKKELRKELDAE
;
A
#
# COMPACT_ATOMS: atom_id res chain seq x y z
N MET A 1 -13.78 -1.24 -20.50
CA MET A 1 -14.22 -0.51 -19.28
C MET A 1 -14.56 0.92 -19.70
N ASP A 2 -15.77 1.34 -19.41
CA ASP A 2 -16.15 2.71 -19.76
C ASP A 2 -15.70 3.70 -18.67
N LYS A 3 -15.73 4.98 -19.04
CA LYS A 3 -15.26 6.05 -18.16
C LYS A 3 -16.08 6.16 -16.87
N ALA A 4 -17.40 6.00 -16.97
CA ALA A 4 -18.28 6.12 -15.81
C ALA A 4 -17.98 5.04 -14.78
N PHE A 5 -17.81 3.81 -15.21
CA PHE A 5 -17.45 2.69 -14.36
C PHE A 5 -16.09 2.95 -13.71
N PHE A 6 -15.11 3.36 -14.51
CA PHE A 6 -13.74 3.63 -14.01
C PHE A 6 -13.74 4.67 -12.89
N LEU A 7 -14.38 5.80 -13.13
CA LEU A 7 -14.41 6.88 -12.14
C LEU A 7 -15.15 6.47 -10.87
N GLN A 8 -16.25 5.75 -11.02
CA GLN A 8 -17.02 5.26 -9.87
C GLN A 8 -16.21 4.29 -9.02
N GLU A 9 -15.53 3.35 -9.66
CA GLU A 9 -14.71 2.37 -8.94
C GLU A 9 -13.47 3.00 -8.33
N LEU A 10 -12.86 3.95 -9.02
CA LEU A 10 -11.72 4.67 -8.50
C LEU A 10 -12.11 5.42 -7.21
N GLU A 11 -13.28 6.07 -7.22
CA GLU A 11 -13.76 6.76 -6.04
C GLU A 11 -14.04 5.80 -4.88
N LYS A 12 -14.66 4.65 -5.16
CA LYS A 12 -14.90 3.63 -4.14
C LYS A 12 -13.62 3.17 -3.48
N GLN A 13 -12.55 3.05 -4.25
CA GLN A 13 -11.28 2.51 -3.75
C GLN A 13 -10.34 3.58 -3.23
N SER A 14 -10.72 4.86 -3.31
CA SER A 14 -9.81 5.96 -2.99
C SER A 14 -9.26 5.90 -1.57
N GLY A 15 -10.10 5.56 -0.59
CA GLY A 15 -9.66 5.44 0.80
C GLY A 15 -8.64 4.33 0.99
N MET A 16 -8.92 3.17 0.40
CA MET A 16 -7.99 2.03 0.45
C MET A 16 -6.68 2.38 -0.23
N LEU A 17 -6.75 3.00 -1.40
CA LEU A 17 -5.55 3.38 -2.15
C LEU A 17 -4.68 4.35 -1.36
N TYR A 18 -5.31 5.34 -0.69
CA TYR A 18 -4.57 6.27 0.15
C TYR A 18 -3.87 5.55 1.31
N ARG A 19 -4.59 4.66 2.01
CA ARG A 19 -4.01 3.92 3.14
C ARG A 19 -2.84 3.04 2.71
N VAL A 20 -2.95 2.39 1.57
CA VAL A 20 -1.87 1.56 1.03
C VAL A 20 -0.67 2.43 0.64
N ALA A 21 -0.92 3.54 -0.06
CA ALA A 21 0.14 4.47 -0.43
C ALA A 21 0.86 5.01 0.81
N PHE A 22 0.10 5.38 1.84
CA PHE A 22 0.69 5.89 3.08
C PHE A 22 1.51 4.82 3.81
N THR A 23 1.10 3.56 3.73
CA THR A 23 1.88 2.45 4.30
C THR A 23 3.29 2.40 3.69
N ILE A 24 3.42 2.74 2.41
CA ILE A 24 4.69 2.70 1.69
C ILE A 24 5.44 4.03 1.80
N LEU A 25 4.78 5.14 1.53
CA LEU A 25 5.42 6.45 1.35
C LEU A 25 5.48 7.30 2.59
N ARG A 26 4.48 7.18 3.47
CA ARG A 26 4.42 7.83 4.79
C ARG A 26 4.49 9.35 4.76
N ASN A 27 3.99 9.95 3.69
CA ASN A 27 3.96 11.40 3.51
C ASN A 27 2.73 11.75 2.68
N ASP A 28 1.89 12.68 3.17
CA ASP A 28 0.63 13.03 2.53
C ASP A 28 0.79 13.56 1.12
N HIS A 29 1.73 14.49 0.90
CA HIS A 29 1.93 15.09 -0.42
C HIS A 29 2.41 14.07 -1.44
N ILE A 30 3.31 13.21 -1.02
CA ILE A 30 3.84 12.16 -1.89
C ILE A 30 2.76 11.13 -2.19
N CYS A 31 1.90 10.83 -1.21
CA CYS A 31 0.76 9.95 -1.44
C CYS A 31 -0.20 10.52 -2.47
N GLU A 32 -0.49 11.82 -2.41
CA GLU A 32 -1.37 12.46 -3.38
C GLU A 32 -0.80 12.36 -4.79
N ASP A 33 0.51 12.59 -4.93
CA ASP A 33 1.20 12.45 -6.22
C ASP A 33 1.09 11.01 -6.73
N ALA A 34 1.27 10.04 -5.86
CA ALA A 34 1.15 8.63 -6.22
C ALA A 34 -0.26 8.26 -6.66
N LEU A 35 -1.26 8.82 -5.99
CA LEU A 35 -2.67 8.58 -6.34
C LEU A 35 -3.01 9.15 -7.71
N GLN A 36 -2.55 10.37 -8.01
CA GLN A 36 -2.75 10.98 -9.31
C GLN A 36 -2.09 10.18 -10.42
N GLU A 37 -0.84 9.79 -10.20
CA GLU A 37 -0.11 8.96 -11.16
C GLU A 37 -0.79 7.61 -11.38
N THR A 38 -1.31 7.03 -10.31
CA THR A 38 -2.04 5.76 -10.38
C THR A 38 -3.30 5.90 -11.22
N ALA A 39 -4.06 6.98 -11.01
CA ALA A 39 -5.29 7.21 -11.77
C ALA A 39 -5.00 7.35 -13.27
N LEU A 40 -3.96 8.10 -13.61
CA LEU A 40 -3.56 8.29 -15.02
C LEU A 40 -3.09 6.98 -15.65
N LYS A 41 -2.22 6.25 -14.97
CA LYS A 41 -1.72 4.96 -15.47
C LYS A 41 -2.82 3.92 -15.59
N ALA A 42 -3.71 3.89 -14.62
CA ALA A 42 -4.85 2.97 -14.65
C ALA A 42 -5.73 3.25 -15.85
N TRP A 43 -6.02 4.52 -16.13
CA TRP A 43 -6.81 4.87 -17.30
C TRP A 43 -6.11 4.46 -18.59
N GLU A 44 -4.81 4.72 -18.72
CA GLU A 44 -4.01 4.32 -19.88
C GLU A 44 -4.02 2.80 -20.06
N LYS A 45 -3.99 2.05 -18.97
CA LYS A 45 -3.92 0.58 -18.98
C LYS A 45 -5.28 -0.10 -18.78
N ARG A 46 -6.37 0.65 -18.93
CA ARG A 46 -7.71 0.11 -18.64
C ARG A 46 -8.05 -1.16 -19.41
N ASN A 47 -7.45 -1.33 -20.58
CA ASN A 47 -7.70 -2.52 -21.39
C ASN A 47 -7.00 -3.77 -20.85
N THR A 48 -6.10 -3.61 -19.89
CA THR A 48 -5.44 -4.75 -19.24
C THR A 48 -6.30 -5.36 -18.14
N LEU A 49 -7.31 -4.65 -17.67
CA LEU A 49 -8.28 -5.21 -16.74
C LEU A 49 -9.30 -6.01 -17.53
N ARG A 50 -9.23 -7.32 -17.44
CA ARG A 50 -10.08 -8.20 -18.23
C ARG A 50 -11.45 -8.44 -17.62
N GLN A 51 -11.53 -8.41 -16.28
CA GLN A 51 -12.79 -8.63 -15.56
C GLN A 51 -12.92 -7.55 -14.49
N GLU A 52 -14.07 -6.87 -14.51
CA GLU A 52 -14.32 -5.74 -13.62
C GLU A 52 -14.27 -6.10 -12.14
N GLN A 53 -14.58 -7.35 -11.80
CA GLN A 53 -14.54 -7.82 -10.43
C GLN A 53 -13.12 -7.79 -9.83
N TYR A 54 -12.08 -7.74 -10.65
CA TYR A 54 -10.69 -7.68 -10.20
C TYR A 54 -10.13 -6.26 -10.18
N PHE A 55 -10.98 -5.25 -10.30
CA PHE A 55 -10.55 -3.84 -10.31
C PHE A 55 -9.70 -3.51 -9.10
N ARG A 56 -10.12 -3.91 -7.91
CA ARG A 56 -9.43 -3.61 -6.67
C ARG A 56 -7.99 -4.11 -6.66
N THR A 57 -7.78 -5.37 -6.98
CA THR A 57 -6.43 -5.96 -7.03
C THR A 57 -5.59 -5.31 -8.13
N TRP A 58 -6.20 -5.10 -9.29
CA TRP A 58 -5.53 -4.50 -10.43
C TRP A 58 -5.06 -3.07 -10.15
N ILE A 59 -5.94 -2.22 -9.60
CA ILE A 59 -5.59 -0.83 -9.30
C ILE A 59 -4.55 -0.75 -8.17
N THR A 60 -4.64 -1.64 -7.20
CA THR A 60 -3.67 -1.68 -6.09
C THR A 60 -2.28 -2.02 -6.60
N ARG A 61 -2.15 -2.92 -7.57
CA ARG A 61 -0.85 -3.21 -8.19
C ARG A 61 -0.26 -1.99 -8.89
N ILE A 62 -1.09 -1.27 -9.62
CA ILE A 62 -0.66 -0.04 -10.31
C ILE A 62 -0.16 0.97 -9.27
N LEU A 63 -0.92 1.13 -8.17
CA LEU A 63 -0.54 2.03 -7.09
C LEU A 63 0.80 1.63 -6.46
N ILE A 64 0.97 0.38 -6.11
CA ILE A 64 2.19 -0.09 -5.45
C ILE A 64 3.40 0.11 -6.36
N ASN A 65 3.25 -0.14 -7.66
CA ASN A 65 4.32 0.11 -8.61
C ASN A 65 4.67 1.60 -8.67
N ALA A 66 3.68 2.48 -8.68
CA ALA A 66 3.89 3.92 -8.67
C ALA A 66 4.60 4.35 -7.38
N CYS A 67 4.18 3.83 -6.25
CA CYS A 67 4.80 4.13 -4.96
C CYS A 67 6.27 3.70 -4.93
N ARG A 68 6.57 2.53 -5.48
CA ARG A 68 7.95 2.04 -5.51
C ARG A 68 8.86 2.86 -6.41
N VAL A 69 8.34 3.35 -7.53
CA VAL A 69 9.09 4.26 -8.40
C VAL A 69 9.40 5.56 -7.64
N ILE A 70 8.40 6.13 -6.98
CA ILE A 70 8.57 7.35 -6.19
C ILE A 70 9.58 7.14 -5.06
N GLN A 71 9.49 6.02 -4.37
CA GLN A 71 10.40 5.65 -3.30
C GLN A 71 11.85 5.63 -3.78
N ARG A 72 12.09 5.02 -4.94
CA ARG A 72 13.44 4.96 -5.51
C ARG A 72 13.94 6.34 -5.91
N GLN A 73 13.09 7.17 -6.49
CA GLN A 73 13.45 8.55 -6.85
C GLN A 73 13.79 9.35 -5.60
N ASN A 74 13.00 9.23 -4.56
CA ASN A 74 13.22 9.95 -3.31
C ASN A 74 14.50 9.52 -2.60
N ARG A 75 14.88 8.26 -2.69
CA ARG A 75 16.16 7.79 -2.14
C ARG A 75 17.35 8.44 -2.80
N ARG A 76 17.24 8.79 -4.08
CA ARG A 76 18.30 9.47 -4.82
C ARG A 76 18.37 10.95 -4.47
N LEU A 77 17.23 11.52 -4.11
CA LEU A 77 17.09 12.95 -3.83
C LEU A 77 17.15 13.26 -2.35
N VAL A 78 17.10 12.23 -1.50
CA VAL A 78 17.06 12.42 -0.06
C VAL A 78 18.31 13.13 0.40
N SER A 79 18.14 14.41 0.58
CA SER A 79 18.81 15.06 1.66
C SER A 79 18.19 14.49 2.94
N MET A 80 18.99 14.33 3.95
CA MET A 80 18.58 13.77 5.23
C MET A 80 17.52 14.58 5.98
N GLU A 81 16.82 15.47 5.30
CA GLU A 81 15.83 16.34 5.88
C GLU A 81 14.42 15.78 5.80
N ASP A 82 14.23 14.71 5.06
CA ASP A 82 12.90 14.12 4.92
C ASP A 82 12.65 13.10 6.00
N ILE A 83 12.50 13.62 7.17
CA ILE A 83 11.91 12.88 8.26
C ILE A 83 10.43 12.80 7.92
N ALA A 84 9.91 11.59 7.83
CA ALA A 84 8.49 11.37 7.67
C ALA A 84 7.76 12.19 8.72
N GLU A 85 6.89 13.10 8.27
CA GLU A 85 6.11 13.88 9.20
C GLU A 85 5.28 12.94 10.06
N PRO A 86 5.27 13.14 11.38
CA PRO A 86 4.44 12.32 12.22
C PRO A 86 2.98 12.53 11.83
N VAL A 87 2.28 11.44 11.64
CA VAL A 87 0.85 11.47 11.45
C VAL A 87 0.24 12.14 12.67
N GLN A 88 -0.58 13.16 12.41
CA GLN A 88 -1.21 13.88 13.51
C GLN A 88 -2.10 12.95 14.32
N ASN A 89 -1.67 12.63 15.51
CA ASN A 89 -2.48 11.99 16.56
C ASN A 89 -3.41 10.88 16.07
N PRO A 90 -2.88 9.79 15.49
CA PRO A 90 -3.74 8.63 15.28
C PRO A 90 -4.23 8.17 16.66
N PRO A 91 -5.50 7.73 16.77
CA PRO A 91 -6.02 7.23 18.02
C PRO A 91 -5.18 6.10 18.61
N ASP A 92 -4.30 5.51 17.82
CA ASP A 92 -3.50 4.37 18.21
C ASP A 92 -2.04 4.58 17.82
N MET A 93 -1.42 5.56 18.50
CA MET A 93 -0.03 5.94 18.25
C MET A 93 0.93 4.75 18.45
N THR A 94 0.68 3.94 19.47
CA THR A 94 1.53 2.80 19.79
C THR A 94 1.55 1.78 18.66
N LEU A 95 0.37 1.44 18.14
CA LEU A 95 0.27 0.50 17.03
C LEU A 95 0.91 1.08 15.77
N HIS A 96 0.67 2.36 15.51
CA HIS A 96 1.25 3.04 14.35
C HIS A 96 2.79 3.02 14.41
N LEU A 97 3.37 3.31 15.56
CA LEU A 97 4.81 3.27 15.75
C LEU A 97 5.36 1.85 15.59
N ALA A 98 4.67 0.87 16.14
CA ALA A 98 5.07 -0.52 16.04
C ALA A 98 5.05 -0.99 14.58
N LEU A 99 4.01 -0.63 13.82
CA LEU A 99 3.94 -0.93 12.40
C LEU A 99 5.06 -0.25 11.63
N SER A 100 5.40 0.99 12.02
CA SER A 100 6.47 1.75 11.38
C SER A 100 7.82 1.10 11.52
N ALA A 101 8.05 0.36 12.59
CA ALA A 101 9.31 -0.32 12.85
C ALA A 101 9.49 -1.57 12.00
N LEU A 102 8.42 -2.08 11.39
CA LEU A 102 8.53 -3.26 10.53
C LEU A 102 9.19 -2.92 9.18
N PRO A 103 10.02 -3.83 8.65
CA PRO A 103 10.49 -3.68 7.26
C PRO A 103 9.30 -3.61 6.28
N ASP A 104 9.48 -2.88 5.19
CA ASP A 104 8.44 -2.70 4.17
C ASP A 104 7.86 -4.03 3.69
N LYS A 105 8.72 -5.01 3.45
CA LYS A 105 8.28 -6.32 2.94
C LYS A 105 7.39 -7.09 3.91
N LEU A 106 7.42 -6.75 5.18
CA LEU A 106 6.56 -7.36 6.21
C LEU A 106 5.33 -6.51 6.49
N ARG A 107 5.50 -5.19 6.52
CA ARG A 107 4.42 -4.26 6.83
C ARG A 107 3.33 -4.28 5.77
N LEU A 108 3.70 -4.23 4.50
CA LEU A 108 2.73 -4.13 3.42
C LEU A 108 1.79 -5.34 3.34
N PRO A 109 2.28 -6.60 3.32
CA PRO A 109 1.36 -7.73 3.34
C PRO A 109 0.44 -7.74 4.57
N LEU A 110 0.96 -7.37 5.71
CA LEU A 110 0.18 -7.33 6.95
C LEU A 110 -0.97 -6.32 6.84
N VAL A 111 -0.70 -5.12 6.33
CA VAL A 111 -1.71 -4.08 6.14
C VAL A 111 -2.75 -4.52 5.11
N LEU A 112 -2.33 -5.07 4.00
CA LEU A 112 -3.25 -5.55 2.97
C LEU A 112 -4.20 -6.61 3.51
N CYS A 113 -3.71 -7.49 4.37
CA CYS A 113 -4.51 -8.54 4.96
C CYS A 113 -5.48 -8.00 6.03
N TYR A 114 -4.96 -7.30 7.02
CA TYR A 114 -5.74 -6.94 8.21
C TYR A 114 -6.48 -5.63 8.10
N SER A 115 -5.91 -4.63 7.45
CA SER A 115 -6.60 -3.36 7.26
C SER A 115 -7.54 -3.39 6.08
N GLU A 116 -7.12 -4.03 4.98
CA GLU A 116 -7.88 -3.96 3.73
C GLU A 116 -8.65 -5.24 3.44
N GLY A 117 -8.51 -6.26 4.27
CA GLY A 117 -9.29 -7.49 4.13
C GLY A 117 -8.99 -8.32 2.90
N MET A 118 -7.79 -8.19 2.34
CA MET A 118 -7.40 -9.01 1.19
C MET A 118 -7.09 -10.44 1.60
N THR A 119 -7.49 -11.39 0.76
CA THR A 119 -7.10 -12.78 0.95
C THR A 119 -5.61 -12.96 0.61
N TYR A 120 -5.03 -14.06 1.06
CA TYR A 120 -3.62 -14.35 0.72
C TYR A 120 -3.42 -14.45 -0.78
N GLU A 121 -4.40 -15.00 -1.50
CA GLU A 121 -4.36 -15.10 -2.96
C GLU A 121 -4.37 -13.72 -3.62
N GLU A 122 -5.22 -12.82 -3.13
CA GLU A 122 -5.27 -11.45 -3.62
C GLU A 122 -3.96 -10.72 -3.36
N ILE A 123 -3.39 -10.88 -2.16
CA ILE A 123 -2.11 -10.27 -1.81
C ILE A 123 -0.99 -10.81 -2.69
N ALA A 124 -0.97 -12.12 -2.90
CA ALA A 124 0.02 -12.77 -3.75
C ALA A 124 -0.02 -12.20 -5.18
N THR A 125 -1.21 -12.07 -5.74
CA THR A 125 -1.41 -11.48 -7.05
C THR A 125 -0.97 -10.02 -7.07
N THR A 126 -1.37 -9.25 -6.06
CA THR A 126 -1.07 -7.83 -5.95
C THR A 126 0.42 -7.57 -5.84
N LEU A 127 1.14 -8.36 -5.05
CA LEU A 127 2.57 -8.17 -4.79
C LEU A 127 3.47 -9.01 -5.69
N ARG A 128 2.89 -9.85 -6.54
CA ARG A 128 3.62 -10.79 -7.41
C ARG A 128 4.49 -11.75 -6.61
N LEU A 129 3.90 -12.32 -5.59
CA LEU A 129 4.53 -13.30 -4.72
C LEU A 129 3.73 -14.60 -4.76
N SER A 130 4.33 -15.69 -4.32
CA SER A 130 3.59 -16.93 -4.11
C SER A 130 2.78 -16.84 -2.81
N VAL A 131 1.70 -17.61 -2.72
CA VAL A 131 0.89 -17.66 -1.50
C VAL A 131 1.72 -18.12 -0.29
N PRO A 132 2.56 -19.14 -0.38
CA PRO A 132 3.43 -19.51 0.75
C PRO A 132 4.34 -18.37 1.21
N THR A 133 4.87 -17.57 0.27
CA THR A 133 5.69 -16.42 0.63
C THR A 133 4.87 -15.37 1.37
N VAL A 134 3.65 -15.08 0.90
CA VAL A 134 2.74 -14.16 1.60
C VAL A 134 2.45 -14.65 3.00
N ARG A 135 2.10 -15.92 3.14
CA ARG A 135 1.82 -16.53 4.45
C ARG A 135 3.00 -16.38 5.39
N GLY A 136 4.19 -16.69 4.90
CA GLY A 136 5.42 -16.58 5.71
C GLY A 136 5.71 -15.16 6.13
N ARG A 137 5.54 -14.19 5.24
CA ARG A 137 5.76 -12.78 5.55
C ARG A 137 4.77 -12.25 6.58
N ILE A 138 3.50 -12.62 6.45
CA ILE A 138 2.47 -12.20 7.41
C ILE A 138 2.73 -12.82 8.77
N HIS A 139 3.10 -14.09 8.81
CA HIS A 139 3.44 -14.77 10.06
C HIS A 139 4.62 -14.06 10.75
N ARG A 140 5.67 -13.77 10.00
CA ARG A 140 6.83 -13.07 10.53
C ARG A 140 6.47 -11.64 10.96
N ALA A 141 5.63 -10.96 10.17
CA ALA A 141 5.19 -9.61 10.49
C ALA A 141 4.45 -9.57 11.84
N LYS A 142 3.55 -10.52 12.07
CA LYS A 142 2.84 -10.62 13.35
C LYS A 142 3.80 -10.84 14.51
N LYS A 143 4.78 -11.68 14.30
CA LYS A 143 5.77 -11.99 15.34
C LYS A 143 6.60 -10.77 15.69
N GLU A 144 7.08 -10.04 14.67
CA GLU A 144 7.85 -8.83 14.88
C GLU A 144 7.01 -7.72 15.50
N LEU A 145 5.76 -7.59 15.06
CA LEU A 145 4.84 -6.61 15.63
C LEU A 145 4.61 -6.86 17.13
N ARG A 146 4.44 -8.12 17.50
CA ARG A 146 4.26 -8.50 18.91
C ARG A 146 5.49 -8.11 19.73
N LYS A 147 6.69 -8.33 19.20
CA LYS A 147 7.92 -7.91 19.86
C LYS A 147 7.97 -6.41 20.09
N GLU A 148 7.58 -5.64 19.06
CA GLU A 148 7.57 -4.17 19.17
C GLU A 148 6.57 -3.70 20.24
N LEU A 149 5.41 -4.33 20.31
CA LEU A 149 4.41 -3.97 21.30
C LEU A 149 4.81 -4.37 22.72
N ASP A 150 5.53 -5.48 22.86
CA ASP A 150 5.98 -6.00 24.16
C ASP A 150 7.26 -5.29 24.65
N ALA A 151 7.93 -4.54 23.80
CA ALA A 151 9.21 -3.92 24.10
C ALA A 151 9.11 -2.74 25.07
N GLU A 152 7.91 -2.33 25.43
CA GLU A 152 7.72 -1.25 26.42
C GLU A 152 7.61 -1.81 27.83
#